data_99275c423b175f876ed440155a970cb7
#
_entry.id   99275c423b175f876ed440155a970cb7
#
_cell.length_a   1.000
_cell.length_b   1.000
_cell.length_c   1.000
_cell.angle_alpha   90.00
_cell.angle_beta   90.00
_cell.angle_gamma   90.00
#
_symmetry.space_group_name_H-M   'P 1'
#
loop_
_entity.id
_entity.type
_entity.pdbx_description
1 polymer ?
#
loop_
_entity_poly.entity_id
_entity_poly.type
_entity_poly.pdbx_seq_one_letter_code
_entity_poly.pdbx_strand_id
1 'polypeptide(L)'
;MATTPESGKGHSAKALALNVPISWKHGVEISNTLRFRSVEYAKKFLEDVAALRRPVSFTKYTLDVGHKAGMSSGRYPQKAAHEFLRLIKAVEANAQVKGLNTASLKITKLITNRAPKAPSAGRKRHTAKRSHLEIEVQEGTAKKAVEKKTKPVKKSTPPGEQQ
;
A
#
# COMPACT_ATOMS: atom_id res chain seq x y z
N MET A 1 -30.02 12.78 -9.70
CA MET A 1 -29.34 11.58 -10.22
C MET A 1 -27.85 11.86 -10.20
N ALA A 2 -27.10 11.26 -9.31
CA ALA A 2 -25.65 11.46 -9.20
C ALA A 2 -24.96 10.53 -10.19
N THR A 3 -24.38 11.09 -11.25
CA THR A 3 -23.55 10.38 -12.22
C THR A 3 -22.22 10.04 -11.56
N THR A 4 -22.01 8.76 -11.25
CA THR A 4 -20.72 8.24 -10.87
C THR A 4 -19.73 8.45 -12.02
N PRO A 5 -18.56 9.09 -11.84
CA PRO A 5 -17.60 9.26 -12.91
C PRO A 5 -17.11 7.87 -13.35
N GLU A 6 -17.36 7.50 -14.59
CA GLU A 6 -16.76 6.33 -15.23
C GLU A 6 -15.25 6.53 -15.26
N SER A 7 -14.54 5.84 -14.39
CA SER A 7 -13.08 5.77 -14.43
C SER A 7 -12.67 5.13 -15.76
N GLY A 8 -11.87 5.85 -16.54
CA GLY A 8 -11.43 5.46 -17.88
C GLY A 8 -11.01 3.98 -17.98
N LYS A 9 -11.67 3.26 -18.86
CA LYS A 9 -11.64 1.79 -19.02
C LYS A 9 -10.36 1.24 -19.68
N GLY A 10 -9.26 1.98 -19.76
CA GLY A 10 -8.11 1.57 -20.58
C GLY A 10 -6.86 1.07 -19.85
N HIS A 11 -6.53 1.65 -18.73
CA HIS A 11 -5.18 1.49 -18.13
C HIS A 11 -5.20 1.03 -16.67
N SER A 12 -6.08 0.11 -16.31
CA SER A 12 -6.15 -0.43 -14.95
C SER A 12 -6.11 -1.95 -14.90
N ALA A 13 -5.44 -2.51 -13.90
CA ALA A 13 -5.47 -3.92 -13.59
C ALA A 13 -6.05 -4.14 -12.19
N LYS A 14 -6.78 -5.25 -12.02
CA LYS A 14 -7.46 -5.61 -10.77
C LYS A 14 -7.06 -7.01 -10.34
N ALA A 15 -7.02 -7.23 -9.03
CA ALA A 15 -6.95 -8.56 -8.44
C ALA A 15 -7.85 -8.63 -7.21
N LEU A 16 -8.41 -9.80 -6.97
CA LEU A 16 -9.32 -10.09 -5.88
C LEU A 16 -8.85 -11.37 -5.15
N ALA A 17 -8.76 -11.30 -3.83
CA ALA A 17 -8.51 -12.47 -2.99
C ALA A 17 -9.69 -12.65 -2.03
N LEU A 18 -10.40 -13.78 -2.17
CA LEU A 18 -11.57 -14.10 -1.38
C LEU A 18 -11.20 -15.01 -0.19
N ASN A 19 -11.92 -14.85 0.91
CA ASN A 19 -11.83 -15.72 2.10
C ASN A 19 -10.42 -15.89 2.68
N VAL A 20 -9.59 -14.85 2.59
CA VAL A 20 -8.22 -14.87 3.10
C VAL A 20 -8.23 -14.99 4.64
N PRO A 21 -7.39 -15.87 5.25
CA PRO A 21 -7.40 -16.16 6.68
C PRO A 21 -6.68 -15.09 7.51
N ILE A 22 -7.06 -13.82 7.33
CA ILE A 22 -6.49 -12.66 8.04
C ILE A 22 -7.58 -11.89 8.79
N SER A 23 -7.15 -11.02 9.71
CA SER A 23 -8.03 -10.10 10.40
C SER A 23 -8.34 -8.90 9.51
N TRP A 24 -9.63 -8.63 9.27
CA TRP A 24 -10.06 -7.45 8.51
C TRP A 24 -9.58 -6.12 9.11
N LYS A 25 -9.44 -6.03 10.45
CA LYS A 25 -8.88 -4.85 11.12
C LYS A 25 -7.43 -4.62 10.69
N HIS A 26 -6.58 -5.66 10.69
CA HIS A 26 -5.20 -5.57 10.19
C HIS A 26 -5.16 -5.24 8.69
N GLY A 27 -6.06 -5.85 7.92
CA GLY A 27 -6.15 -5.57 6.49
C GLY A 27 -6.50 -4.11 6.19
N VAL A 28 -7.44 -3.51 6.93
CA VAL A 28 -7.81 -2.09 6.75
C VAL A 28 -6.63 -1.16 7.05
N GLU A 29 -5.85 -1.41 8.13
CA GLU A 29 -4.69 -0.57 8.47
C GLU A 29 -3.59 -0.67 7.40
N ILE A 30 -3.30 -1.89 6.90
CA ILE A 30 -2.38 -2.08 5.78
C ILE A 30 -2.90 -1.36 4.53
N SER A 31 -4.19 -1.49 4.22
CA SER A 31 -4.80 -0.84 3.06
C SER A 31 -4.70 0.69 3.13
N ASN A 32 -4.91 1.28 4.31
CA ASN A 32 -4.77 2.72 4.51
C ASN A 32 -3.32 3.19 4.30
N THR A 33 -2.35 2.40 4.73
CA THR A 33 -0.93 2.73 4.58
C THR A 33 -0.45 2.64 3.13
N LEU A 34 -0.97 1.68 2.35
CA LEU A 34 -0.51 1.39 0.99
C LEU A 34 -1.32 2.08 -0.10
N ARG A 35 -2.53 2.56 0.19
CA ARG A 35 -3.36 3.27 -0.80
C ARG A 35 -2.63 4.48 -1.36
N PHE A 36 -2.73 4.68 -2.67
CA PHE A 36 -2.09 5.77 -3.43
C PHE A 36 -0.56 5.72 -3.50
N ARG A 37 0.07 4.64 -3.06
CA ARG A 37 1.51 4.41 -3.18
C ARG A 37 1.84 3.63 -4.45
N SER A 38 3.13 3.67 -4.86
CA SER A 38 3.61 2.82 -5.95
C SER A 38 3.63 1.35 -5.53
N VAL A 39 3.50 0.45 -6.50
CA VAL A 39 3.54 -1.00 -6.28
C VAL A 39 4.90 -1.44 -5.72
N GLU A 40 6.00 -0.86 -6.20
CA GLU A 40 7.34 -1.13 -5.69
C GLU A 40 7.51 -0.75 -4.21
N TYR A 41 7.04 0.44 -3.82
CA TYR A 41 7.04 0.85 -2.41
C TYR A 41 6.22 -0.12 -1.56
N ALA A 42 5.05 -0.52 -2.04
CA ALA A 42 4.18 -1.44 -1.32
C ALA A 42 4.83 -2.80 -1.09
N LYS A 43 5.56 -3.35 -2.08
CA LYS A 43 6.32 -4.60 -1.92
C LYS A 43 7.39 -4.47 -0.83
N LYS A 44 8.26 -3.48 -0.95
CA LYS A 44 9.34 -3.23 0.04
C LYS A 44 8.78 -3.04 1.45
N PHE A 45 7.73 -2.22 1.57
CA PHE A 45 7.07 -2.01 2.86
C PHE A 45 6.55 -3.30 3.48
N LEU A 46 5.87 -4.14 2.71
CA LEU A 46 5.31 -5.40 3.21
C LEU A 46 6.39 -6.44 3.54
N GLU A 47 7.48 -6.48 2.80
CA GLU A 47 8.67 -7.30 3.10
C GLU A 47 9.31 -6.87 4.42
N ASP A 48 9.45 -5.56 4.67
CA ASP A 48 9.96 -5.04 5.92
C ASP A 48 9.03 -5.35 7.11
N VAL A 49 7.70 -5.30 6.89
CA VAL A 49 6.71 -5.71 7.91
C VAL A 49 6.80 -7.21 8.20
N ALA A 50 6.96 -8.05 7.19
CA ALA A 50 7.11 -9.48 7.34
C ALA A 50 8.40 -9.85 8.07
N ALA A 51 9.49 -9.11 7.81
CA ALA A 51 10.79 -9.24 8.48
C ALA A 51 10.87 -8.54 9.86
N LEU A 52 9.76 -7.98 10.37
CA LEU A 52 9.68 -7.26 11.64
C LEU A 52 10.54 -5.98 11.71
N ARG A 53 11.00 -5.45 10.58
CA ARG A 53 11.81 -4.22 10.54
C ARG A 53 10.93 -2.97 10.62
N ARG A 54 9.78 -2.97 9.99
CA ARG A 54 8.92 -1.80 9.90
C ARG A 54 7.50 -2.10 10.42
N PRO A 55 7.02 -1.41 11.46
CA PRO A 55 5.66 -1.60 11.97
C PRO A 55 4.62 -0.92 11.08
N VAL A 56 3.40 -1.45 11.08
CA VAL A 56 2.21 -0.82 10.51
C VAL A 56 1.55 0.01 11.60
N SER A 57 1.22 1.27 11.31
CA SER A 57 0.49 2.15 12.21
C SER A 57 -0.98 1.73 12.30
N PHE A 58 -1.52 1.69 13.52
CA PHE A 58 -2.91 1.37 13.81
C PHE A 58 -3.62 2.64 14.24
N THR A 59 -4.32 3.27 13.30
CA THR A 59 -4.97 4.58 13.49
C THR A 59 -6.48 4.50 13.62
N LYS A 60 -7.11 3.46 13.07
CA LYS A 60 -8.56 3.28 13.08
C LYS A 60 -9.03 2.21 14.05
N TYR A 61 -8.27 1.14 14.17
CA TYR A 61 -8.63 -0.01 15.00
C TYR A 61 -7.53 -0.37 15.99
N THR A 62 -7.94 -0.77 17.20
CA THR A 62 -6.99 -1.23 18.22
C THR A 62 -5.96 -0.17 18.59
N LEU A 63 -6.43 1.02 18.96
CA LEU A 63 -5.60 2.18 19.34
C LEU A 63 -4.87 1.99 20.66
N ASP A 64 -5.30 1.02 21.45
CA ASP A 64 -4.78 0.60 22.76
C ASP A 64 -3.50 -0.24 22.70
N VAL A 65 -2.98 -0.48 21.49
CA VAL A 65 -1.70 -1.23 21.32
C VAL A 65 -0.51 -0.38 21.68
N GLY A 66 0.54 -1.05 22.17
CA GLY A 66 1.79 -0.42 22.57
C GLY A 66 2.43 0.44 21.47
N HIS A 67 3.12 1.48 21.90
CA HIS A 67 3.87 2.42 21.06
C HIS A 67 4.99 1.72 20.29
N LYS A 68 5.34 2.27 19.13
CA LYS A 68 6.51 1.89 18.34
C LYS A 68 7.31 3.14 18.01
N ALA A 69 8.60 2.98 17.71
CA ALA A 69 9.46 4.09 17.35
C ALA A 69 8.87 4.89 16.16
N GLY A 70 8.71 6.20 16.34
CA GLY A 70 8.17 7.09 15.32
C GLY A 70 6.65 7.03 15.10
N MET A 71 5.90 6.26 15.91
CA MET A 71 4.42 6.20 15.83
C MET A 71 3.77 5.88 17.17
N SER A 72 2.48 6.19 17.33
CA SER A 72 1.76 5.88 18.56
C SER A 72 1.51 4.37 18.67
N SER A 73 0.48 3.87 18.04
CA SER A 73 0.11 2.44 18.06
C SER A 73 0.66 1.72 16.84
N GLY A 74 1.42 0.65 17.01
CA GLY A 74 2.01 -0.10 15.91
C GLY A 74 2.14 -1.60 16.16
N ARG A 75 1.92 -2.39 15.12
CA ARG A 75 2.10 -3.86 15.13
C ARG A 75 2.79 -4.33 13.86
N TYR A 76 3.23 -5.58 13.90
CA TYR A 76 3.84 -6.29 12.76
C TYR A 76 2.90 -7.43 12.32
N PRO A 77 1.90 -7.16 11.48
CA PRO A 77 0.94 -8.17 11.04
C PRO A 77 1.52 -9.06 9.92
N GLN A 78 2.53 -9.89 10.24
CA GLN A 78 3.27 -10.73 9.29
C GLN A 78 2.36 -11.54 8.37
N LYS A 79 1.41 -12.30 8.94
CA LYS A 79 0.48 -13.13 8.16
C LYS A 79 -0.32 -12.29 7.15
N ALA A 80 -0.78 -11.11 7.55
CA ALA A 80 -1.49 -10.24 6.63
C ALA A 80 -0.54 -9.68 5.56
N ALA A 81 0.69 -9.29 5.92
CA ALA A 81 1.68 -8.81 4.97
C ALA A 81 1.97 -9.83 3.86
N HIS A 82 2.12 -11.11 4.18
CA HIS A 82 2.32 -12.18 3.19
C HIS A 82 1.15 -12.31 2.22
N GLU A 83 -0.09 -12.22 2.70
CA GLU A 83 -1.27 -12.31 1.84
C GLU A 83 -1.41 -11.08 0.93
N PHE A 84 -1.07 -9.88 1.43
CA PHE A 84 -1.03 -8.69 0.61
C PHE A 84 0.10 -8.75 -0.45
N LEU A 85 1.27 -9.29 -0.12
CA LEU A 85 2.35 -9.52 -1.10
C LEU A 85 1.88 -10.46 -2.22
N ARG A 86 1.17 -11.54 -1.87
CA ARG A 86 0.58 -12.46 -2.86
C ARG A 86 -0.40 -11.73 -3.78
N LEU A 87 -1.27 -10.89 -3.21
CA LEU A 87 -2.24 -10.10 -3.98
C LEU A 87 -1.57 -9.08 -4.91
N ILE A 88 -0.51 -8.41 -4.44
CA ILE A 88 0.25 -7.44 -5.23
C ILE A 88 0.96 -8.13 -6.41
N LYS A 89 1.56 -9.31 -6.19
CA LYS A 89 2.16 -10.11 -7.27
C LYS A 89 1.10 -10.51 -8.32
N ALA A 90 -0.09 -10.89 -7.86
CA ALA A 90 -1.19 -11.25 -8.78
C ALA A 90 -1.67 -10.06 -9.62
N VAL A 91 -1.82 -8.87 -9.02
CA VAL A 91 -2.25 -7.68 -9.80
C VAL A 91 -1.17 -7.22 -10.77
N GLU A 92 0.10 -7.38 -10.42
CA GLU A 92 1.23 -7.07 -11.32
C GLU A 92 1.26 -8.01 -12.53
N ALA A 93 1.06 -9.32 -12.31
CA ALA A 93 0.91 -10.27 -13.41
C ALA A 93 -0.28 -9.92 -14.32
N ASN A 94 -1.43 -9.55 -13.73
CA ASN A 94 -2.59 -9.09 -14.49
C ASN A 94 -2.31 -7.79 -15.27
N ALA A 95 -1.50 -6.89 -14.71
CA ALA A 95 -1.07 -5.67 -15.39
C ALA A 95 -0.14 -5.98 -16.57
N GLN A 96 0.78 -6.91 -16.43
CA GLN A 96 1.66 -7.39 -17.52
C GLN A 96 0.85 -7.99 -18.67
N VAL A 97 -0.13 -8.84 -18.37
CA VAL A 97 -1.02 -9.42 -19.40
C VAL A 97 -1.79 -8.33 -20.17
N LYS A 98 -2.12 -7.22 -19.50
CA LYS A 98 -2.77 -6.06 -20.12
C LYS A 98 -1.81 -5.11 -20.84
N GLY A 99 -0.50 -5.39 -20.85
CA GLY A 99 0.51 -4.55 -21.46
C GLY A 99 0.82 -3.25 -20.72
N LEU A 100 0.47 -3.17 -19.43
CA LEU A 100 0.76 -1.99 -18.60
C LEU A 100 2.22 -1.99 -18.14
N ASN A 101 2.82 -0.80 -18.06
CA ASN A 101 4.17 -0.64 -17.55
C ASN A 101 4.22 -0.87 -16.02
N THR A 102 4.82 -1.99 -15.62
CA THR A 102 4.88 -2.42 -14.21
C THR A 102 5.69 -1.47 -13.31
N ALA A 103 6.68 -0.76 -13.86
CA ALA A 103 7.50 0.18 -13.08
C ALA A 103 6.72 1.44 -12.66
N SER A 104 5.71 1.83 -13.42
CA SER A 104 4.93 3.06 -13.16
C SER A 104 3.61 2.80 -12.44
N LEU A 105 3.32 1.58 -12.02
CA LEU A 105 2.05 1.21 -11.40
C LEU A 105 1.84 1.89 -10.04
N LYS A 106 0.65 2.46 -9.84
CA LYS A 106 0.17 3.03 -8.58
C LYS A 106 -1.10 2.34 -8.12
N ILE A 107 -1.21 2.15 -6.83
CA ILE A 107 -2.39 1.59 -6.19
C ILE A 107 -3.45 2.70 -6.08
N THR A 108 -4.53 2.59 -6.85
CA THR A 108 -5.65 3.54 -6.81
C THR A 108 -6.70 3.11 -5.80
N LYS A 109 -6.98 1.80 -5.74
CA LYS A 109 -7.97 1.24 -4.84
C LYS A 109 -7.37 0.05 -4.12
N LEU A 110 -7.48 0.05 -2.80
CA LEU A 110 -7.11 -1.08 -1.95
C LEU A 110 -8.14 -1.18 -0.83
N ILE A 111 -8.96 -2.21 -0.89
CA ILE A 111 -10.09 -2.40 0.01
C ILE A 111 -9.96 -3.73 0.72
N THR A 112 -10.26 -3.73 2.00
CA THR A 112 -10.39 -4.92 2.82
C THR A 112 -11.78 -4.98 3.41
N ASN A 113 -12.56 -5.99 3.01
CA ASN A 113 -13.90 -6.25 3.51
C ASN A 113 -13.88 -7.45 4.46
N ARG A 114 -14.85 -7.45 5.39
CA ARG A 114 -15.06 -8.58 6.29
C ARG A 114 -15.77 -9.69 5.54
N ALA A 115 -15.20 -10.90 5.57
CA ALA A 115 -15.86 -12.08 5.05
C ALA A 115 -16.64 -12.84 6.16
N PRO A 116 -17.57 -13.73 5.79
CA PRO A 116 -18.23 -14.63 6.73
C PRO A 116 -17.20 -15.41 7.53
N LYS A 117 -17.46 -15.59 8.81
CA LYS A 117 -16.62 -16.39 9.68
C LYS A 117 -16.85 -17.86 9.38
N ALA A 118 -15.81 -18.60 9.03
CA ALA A 118 -15.90 -20.05 8.87
C ALA A 118 -15.94 -20.73 10.25
N PRO A 119 -16.80 -21.73 10.48
CA PRO A 119 -16.73 -22.55 11.68
C PRO A 119 -15.39 -23.28 11.70
N SER A 120 -14.81 -23.41 12.88
CA SER A 120 -13.61 -24.23 13.08
C SER A 120 -14.04 -25.69 13.31
N ALA A 121 -13.31 -26.62 12.71
CA ALA A 121 -13.55 -28.04 12.93
C ALA A 121 -13.22 -28.45 14.39
N GLY A 122 -13.92 -29.43 14.90
CA GLY A 122 -13.72 -30.04 16.22
C GLY A 122 -14.62 -29.45 17.31
N ARG A 123 -14.38 -29.89 18.56
CA ARG A 123 -15.20 -29.57 19.74
C ARG A 123 -15.11 -28.10 20.18
N LYS A 124 -14.14 -27.34 19.66
CA LYS A 124 -13.94 -25.93 20.00
C LYS A 124 -14.88 -25.08 19.12
N ARG A 125 -15.83 -24.36 19.74
CA ARG A 125 -16.77 -23.46 19.07
C ARG A 125 -16.11 -22.14 18.60
N HIS A 126 -14.86 -22.18 18.10
CA HIS A 126 -14.19 -21.02 17.59
C HIS A 126 -14.50 -20.79 16.11
N THR A 127 -14.63 -19.55 15.72
CA THR A 127 -14.82 -19.16 14.32
C THR A 127 -13.54 -18.56 13.77
N ALA A 128 -13.12 -18.99 12.57
CA ALA A 128 -11.94 -18.45 11.89
C ALA A 128 -12.26 -17.07 11.28
N LYS A 129 -11.38 -16.10 11.51
CA LYS A 129 -11.49 -14.78 10.87
C LYS A 129 -11.18 -14.90 9.39
N ARG A 130 -12.03 -14.29 8.55
CA ARG A 130 -11.86 -14.25 7.10
C ARG A 130 -12.07 -12.83 6.59
N SER A 131 -11.38 -12.48 5.50
CA SER A 131 -11.47 -11.16 4.86
C SER A 131 -11.42 -11.32 3.35
N HIS A 132 -12.02 -10.37 2.64
CA HIS A 132 -11.88 -10.19 1.20
C HIS A 132 -10.94 -9.03 0.94
N LEU A 133 -10.00 -9.20 0.02
CA LEU A 133 -9.07 -8.16 -0.41
C LEU A 133 -9.32 -7.84 -1.86
N GLU A 134 -9.40 -6.55 -2.19
CA GLU A 134 -9.55 -6.04 -3.55
C GLU A 134 -8.48 -5.00 -3.80
N ILE A 135 -7.73 -5.13 -4.89
CA ILE A 135 -6.74 -4.16 -5.33
C ILE A 135 -7.00 -3.76 -6.79
N GLU A 136 -6.87 -2.46 -7.05
CA GLU A 136 -6.86 -1.90 -8.38
C GLU A 136 -5.63 -1.00 -8.52
N VAL A 137 -4.90 -1.20 -9.60
CA VAL A 137 -3.71 -0.42 -9.94
C VAL A 137 -3.91 0.25 -11.30
N GLN A 138 -3.30 1.42 -11.46
CA GLN A 138 -3.29 2.17 -12.71
C GLN A 138 -1.87 2.62 -13.01
N GLU A 139 -1.58 2.82 -14.29
CA GLU A 139 -0.34 3.50 -14.68
C GLU A 139 -0.35 4.93 -14.15
N GLY A 140 0.68 5.27 -13.39
CA GLY A 140 0.91 6.65 -13.00
C GLY A 140 1.42 7.41 -14.21
N THR A 141 0.72 8.49 -14.62
CA THR A 141 1.31 9.46 -15.53
C THR A 141 2.64 9.91 -14.94
N ALA A 142 3.74 9.66 -15.63
CA ALA A 142 5.05 10.15 -15.23
C ALA A 142 4.94 11.67 -15.09
N LYS A 143 5.00 12.18 -13.85
CA LYS A 143 5.25 13.62 -13.65
C LYS A 143 6.57 13.88 -14.34
N LYS A 144 6.56 14.65 -15.46
CA LYS A 144 7.78 15.19 -16.06
C LYS A 144 8.61 15.72 -14.90
N ALA A 145 9.83 15.19 -14.75
CA ALA A 145 10.78 15.69 -13.77
C ALA A 145 10.88 17.19 -14.03
N VAL A 146 10.39 17.99 -13.09
CA VAL A 146 10.60 19.43 -13.12
C VAL A 146 12.10 19.57 -12.95
N GLU A 147 12.80 19.92 -14.05
CA GLU A 147 14.19 20.32 -14.01
C GLU A 147 14.30 21.39 -12.92
N LYS A 148 14.97 21.03 -11.83
CA LYS A 148 15.37 22.00 -10.83
C LYS A 148 16.32 22.95 -11.55
N LYS A 149 15.80 24.10 -12.00
CA LYS A 149 16.61 25.24 -12.44
C LYS A 149 17.59 25.53 -11.31
N THR A 150 18.83 25.12 -11.48
CA THR A 150 19.96 25.50 -10.64
C THR A 150 20.06 27.03 -10.73
N LYS A 151 19.77 27.70 -9.62
CA LYS A 151 20.00 29.14 -9.50
C LYS A 151 21.51 29.37 -9.72
N PRO A 152 21.90 30.31 -10.58
CA PRO A 152 23.32 30.62 -10.77
C PRO A 152 23.89 31.15 -9.45
N VAL A 153 24.98 30.51 -9.02
CA VAL A 153 25.78 30.93 -7.87
C VAL A 153 26.35 32.31 -8.21
N LYS A 154 25.94 33.34 -7.49
CA LYS A 154 26.60 34.68 -7.56
C LYS A 154 28.02 34.51 -7.03
N LYS A 155 29.01 34.70 -7.93
CA LYS A 155 30.44 34.82 -7.55
C LYS A 155 30.55 36.04 -6.65
N SER A 156 30.97 35.87 -5.41
CA SER A 156 31.40 36.90 -4.50
C SER A 156 32.79 37.40 -4.98
N THR A 157 32.86 38.64 -5.34
CA THR A 157 34.10 39.39 -5.62
C THR A 157 34.87 39.59 -4.31
N PRO A 158 36.19 39.34 -4.27
CA PRO A 158 37.03 39.63 -3.09
C PRO A 158 37.20 41.16 -2.93
N PRO A 159 37.25 41.69 -1.69
CA PRO A 159 37.51 43.12 -1.48
C PRO A 159 39.00 43.39 -1.76
N GLY A 160 39.21 44.41 -2.62
CA GLY A 160 40.54 44.89 -2.96
C GLY A 160 41.24 45.57 -1.80
N GLU A 161 42.55 45.33 -1.74
CA GLU A 161 43.52 46.06 -0.94
C GLU A 161 43.44 47.57 -1.28
N GLN A 162 43.41 48.40 -0.25
CA GLN A 162 43.74 49.82 -0.37
C GLN A 162 45.04 50.04 0.39
N GLN A 163 45.99 50.58 -0.37
CA GLN A 163 47.20 51.19 0.12
C GLN A 163 46.91 52.47 0.89
#